data_b4af4f4bf4f8a89de48c8387f100b71a
#
_entry.id   b4af4f4bf4f8a89de48c8387f100b71a
#
_cell.length_a   1.000
_cell.length_b   1.000
_cell.length_c   1.000
_cell.angle_alpha   90.00
_cell.angle_beta   90.00
_cell.angle_gamma   90.00
#
_symmetry.space_group_name_H-M   'P 1'
#
loop_
_entity.id
_entity.type
_entity.pdbx_description
1 polymer ?
#
loop_
_entity_poly.entity_id
_entity_poly.type
_entity_poly.pdbx_seq_one_letter_code
_entity_poly.pdbx_strand_id
1 'polypeptide(L)'
;MERFSISDIQAQAILDLRLARLPKLEIYKLEQELKELKKLIKKLTAISKSGDLQLQVVKEEITEIKNAYPTPRKSKLVFTREEADGLVSAAPEKKEGGRCKLVYTADDKFKVLTGKQVEALEKPLDGLFKPQLVAIKTLDTVTDKRIFAFTNYGNCHKLDISEPDLACKLSDSGVTLKELSKDAETGEKVVALFEIGEHMPYGSLLFFTKKGMIKKTDWAEYEQRKDSFQAVKLNEEDEVIGVEEDTGEEDTIMIVTKEGICLNAMKDDIPTQGRISAGVRGIMLRDNDYVVFMKQINGEGEIVIATDEGKFKRVISALIEPSKRYRKGNIIVSLKEGASVLSASYVTEPYMLAVVSKRKEVSELSTEDVSILSQSNRAQKNARYKEGSVEAVSPMPYKKGE
;
A
#
# COMPACT_ATOMS: atom_id res chain seq x y z
N MET A 1 -30.39 47.27 4.48
CA MET A 1 -29.01 46.96 4.06
C MET A 1 -28.23 48.23 3.80
N GLU A 2 -28.60 49.07 2.88
CA GLU A 2 -27.89 50.34 2.56
C GLU A 2 -27.73 51.29 3.76
N ARG A 3 -28.75 51.38 4.66
CA ARG A 3 -28.72 52.26 5.83
C ARG A 3 -27.69 51.87 6.89
N PHE A 4 -27.19 50.61 6.93
CA PHE A 4 -26.28 50.09 7.93
C PHE A 4 -24.98 49.56 7.35
N SER A 5 -24.78 49.67 6.04
CA SER A 5 -23.57 49.18 5.31
C SER A 5 -23.20 47.72 5.61
N ILE A 6 -24.21 46.84 5.67
CA ILE A 6 -24.06 45.41 5.94
C ILE A 6 -24.38 44.58 4.70
N SER A 7 -23.68 43.45 4.51
CA SER A 7 -23.93 42.51 3.42
C SER A 7 -25.21 41.68 3.69
N ASP A 8 -25.75 41.03 2.64
CA ASP A 8 -26.91 40.14 2.74
C ASP A 8 -26.70 39.02 3.73
N ILE A 9 -25.49 38.43 3.76
CA ILE A 9 -25.12 37.38 4.70
C ILE A 9 -25.11 37.87 6.15
N GLN A 10 -24.61 39.09 6.36
CA GLN A 10 -24.61 39.72 7.70
C GLN A 10 -26.06 40.10 8.14
N ALA A 11 -26.89 40.55 7.22
CA ALA A 11 -28.30 40.85 7.51
C ALA A 11 -29.07 39.56 7.85
N GLN A 12 -28.85 38.47 7.14
CA GLN A 12 -29.46 37.18 7.44
C GLN A 12 -29.02 36.64 8.80
N ALA A 13 -27.74 36.73 9.14
CA ALA A 13 -27.24 36.33 10.46
C ALA A 13 -27.85 37.12 11.62
N ILE A 14 -28.13 38.42 11.42
CA ILE A 14 -28.83 39.26 12.42
C ILE A 14 -30.31 38.84 12.57
N LEU A 15 -30.99 38.50 11.45
CA LEU A 15 -32.37 38.04 11.48
C LEU A 15 -32.53 36.65 12.13
N ASP A 16 -31.52 35.80 12.01
CA ASP A 16 -31.50 34.46 12.59
C ASP A 16 -31.18 34.44 14.09
N LEU A 17 -30.79 35.60 14.68
CA LEU A 17 -30.58 35.74 16.11
C LEU A 17 -31.92 35.61 16.87
N ARG A 18 -32.07 34.50 17.62
CA ARG A 18 -33.24 34.26 18.47
C ARG A 18 -33.36 35.35 19.56
N LEU A 19 -34.46 36.06 19.59
CA LEU A 19 -34.77 37.16 20.53
C LEU A 19 -34.74 36.78 22.03
N ALA A 20 -34.59 35.48 22.35
CA ALA A 20 -34.57 34.96 23.72
C ALA A 20 -33.21 35.04 24.42
N ARG A 21 -32.12 35.49 23.73
CA ARG A 21 -30.81 35.64 24.35
C ARG A 21 -30.53 37.05 24.79
N LEU A 22 -30.22 37.23 26.08
CA LEU A 22 -30.01 38.54 26.72
C LEU A 22 -28.91 39.35 26.01
N PRO A 23 -29.23 40.47 25.36
CA PRO A 23 -28.35 41.13 24.40
C PRO A 23 -27.03 41.60 24.97
N LYS A 24 -26.98 42.07 26.20
CA LYS A 24 -25.80 42.69 26.79
C LYS A 24 -24.65 41.67 27.09
N LEU A 25 -25.00 40.47 27.54
CA LEU A 25 -23.99 39.45 27.88
C LEU A 25 -23.39 38.79 26.62
N GLU A 26 -24.22 38.63 25.59
CA GLU A 26 -23.78 38.10 24.31
C GLU A 26 -22.97 39.13 23.50
N ILE A 27 -23.37 40.39 23.52
CA ILE A 27 -22.59 41.48 22.91
C ILE A 27 -21.17 41.50 23.53
N TYR A 28 -21.05 41.44 24.85
CA TYR A 28 -19.75 41.40 25.51
C TYR A 28 -18.92 40.19 25.12
N LYS A 29 -19.53 39.00 25.03
CA LYS A 29 -18.85 37.79 24.56
C LYS A 29 -18.38 37.91 23.11
N LEU A 30 -19.20 38.41 22.22
CA LEU A 30 -18.88 38.66 20.82
C LEU A 30 -17.77 39.70 20.66
N GLU A 31 -17.76 40.75 21.48
CA GLU A 31 -16.67 41.75 21.50
C GLU A 31 -15.34 41.15 21.98
N GLN A 32 -15.38 40.27 22.98
CA GLN A 32 -14.19 39.56 23.43
C GLN A 32 -13.66 38.61 22.34
N GLU A 33 -14.53 37.82 21.75
CA GLU A 33 -14.20 36.90 20.65
C GLU A 33 -13.62 37.67 19.46
N LEU A 34 -14.24 38.78 19.06
CA LEU A 34 -13.72 39.63 17.99
C LEU A 34 -12.33 40.19 18.32
N LYS A 35 -12.10 40.58 19.57
CA LYS A 35 -10.77 41.06 20.02
C LYS A 35 -9.72 39.96 19.97
N GLU A 36 -10.09 38.76 20.39
CA GLU A 36 -9.20 37.59 20.32
C GLU A 36 -8.87 37.19 18.88
N LEU A 37 -9.88 37.13 18.01
CA LEU A 37 -9.71 36.85 16.59
C LEU A 37 -8.82 37.89 15.90
N LYS A 38 -9.02 39.18 16.15
CA LYS A 38 -8.16 40.25 15.62
C LYS A 38 -6.70 40.10 16.08
N LYS A 39 -6.50 39.72 17.35
CA LYS A 39 -5.17 39.46 17.90
C LYS A 39 -4.51 38.24 17.23
N LEU A 40 -5.30 37.18 17.03
CA LEU A 40 -4.84 35.97 16.34
C LEU A 40 -4.49 36.23 14.89
N ILE A 41 -5.32 36.95 14.15
CA ILE A 41 -5.05 37.35 12.75
C ILE A 41 -3.77 38.16 12.66
N LYS A 42 -3.55 39.12 13.57
CA LYS A 42 -2.32 39.91 13.60
C LYS A 42 -1.08 39.03 13.83
N LYS A 43 -1.17 38.07 14.78
CA LYS A 43 -0.10 37.11 15.06
C LYS A 43 0.21 36.22 13.85
N LEU A 44 -0.82 35.60 13.27
CA LEU A 44 -0.66 34.70 12.11
C LEU A 44 -0.15 35.44 10.88
N THR A 45 -0.61 36.67 10.65
CA THR A 45 -0.14 37.52 9.54
C THR A 45 1.35 37.88 9.71
N ALA A 46 1.79 38.12 10.94
CA ALA A 46 3.19 38.40 11.23
C ALA A 46 4.07 37.16 10.97
N ILE A 47 3.62 35.99 11.42
CA ILE A 47 4.31 34.71 11.15
C ILE A 47 4.38 34.43 9.65
N SER A 48 3.28 34.59 8.93
CA SER A 48 3.21 34.35 7.47
C SER A 48 4.16 35.24 6.67
N LYS A 49 4.46 36.46 7.16
CA LYS A 49 5.31 37.44 6.47
C LYS A 49 6.80 37.38 6.89
N SER A 50 7.15 36.63 7.92
CA SER A 50 8.51 36.58 8.45
C SER A 50 9.04 35.16 8.54
N GLY A 51 10.07 34.84 7.77
CA GLY A 51 10.75 33.54 7.82
C GLY A 51 11.34 33.24 9.21
N ASP A 52 11.86 34.25 9.90
CA ASP A 52 12.44 34.10 11.24
C ASP A 52 11.37 33.70 12.26
N LEU A 53 10.15 34.28 12.18
CA LEU A 53 9.06 33.91 13.05
C LEU A 53 8.52 32.50 12.72
N GLN A 54 8.53 32.09 11.45
CA GLN A 54 8.18 30.72 11.06
C GLN A 54 9.17 29.72 11.65
N LEU A 55 10.47 29.98 11.53
CA LEU A 55 11.52 29.15 12.13
C LEU A 55 11.40 29.08 13.66
N GLN A 56 11.00 30.17 14.29
CA GLN A 56 10.78 30.20 15.74
C GLN A 56 9.60 29.28 16.12
N VAL A 57 8.50 29.29 15.38
CA VAL A 57 7.34 28.40 15.62
C VAL A 57 7.78 26.94 15.47
N VAL A 58 8.49 26.60 14.40
CA VAL A 58 9.01 25.21 14.18
C VAL A 58 9.94 24.81 15.35
N LYS A 59 10.80 25.71 15.81
CA LYS A 59 11.69 25.45 16.95
C LYS A 59 10.91 25.21 18.26
N GLU A 60 9.84 25.96 18.49
CA GLU A 60 8.96 25.78 19.65
C GLU A 60 8.26 24.42 19.61
N GLU A 61 7.68 24.04 18.47
CA GLU A 61 7.02 22.75 18.27
C GLU A 61 7.99 21.57 18.44
N ILE A 62 9.17 21.63 17.84
CA ILE A 62 10.21 20.59 18.00
C ILE A 62 10.65 20.49 19.48
N THR A 63 10.75 21.63 20.17
CA THR A 63 11.12 21.64 21.59
C THR A 63 10.05 21.02 22.46
N GLU A 64 8.79 21.25 22.14
CA GLU A 64 7.65 20.64 22.82
C GLU A 64 7.64 19.11 22.65
N ILE A 65 7.82 18.62 21.42
CA ILE A 65 7.97 17.19 21.11
C ILE A 65 9.16 16.59 21.87
N LYS A 66 10.32 17.27 21.84
CA LYS A 66 11.52 16.82 22.57
C LYS A 66 11.27 16.68 24.07
N ASN A 67 10.48 17.57 24.67
CA ASN A 67 10.18 17.55 26.09
C ASN A 67 9.10 16.49 26.44
N ALA A 68 8.14 16.27 25.52
CA ALA A 68 7.09 15.25 25.68
C ALA A 68 7.65 13.82 25.54
N TYR A 69 8.66 13.62 24.69
CA TYR A 69 9.26 12.32 24.39
C TYR A 69 10.80 12.34 24.62
N PRO A 70 11.25 12.54 25.85
CA PRO A 70 12.68 12.59 26.13
C PRO A 70 13.28 11.20 25.96
N THR A 71 14.11 11.04 24.95
CA THR A 71 14.92 9.83 24.75
C THR A 71 16.36 10.10 25.22
N PRO A 72 16.96 9.23 26.03
CA PRO A 72 18.34 9.38 26.40
C PRO A 72 19.24 9.26 25.18
N ARG A 73 20.30 10.03 25.14
CA ARG A 73 21.27 10.00 24.05
C ARG A 73 21.90 8.62 23.94
N LYS A 74 21.69 7.93 22.80
CA LYS A 74 22.27 6.62 22.52
C LYS A 74 23.77 6.70 22.15
N SER A 75 24.19 7.82 21.53
CA SER A 75 25.59 8.01 21.14
C SER A 75 26.41 8.58 22.30
N LYS A 76 27.54 7.97 22.61
CA LYS A 76 28.51 8.48 23.61
C LYS A 76 29.27 9.66 23.00
N LEU A 77 29.40 10.76 23.72
CA LEU A 77 30.29 11.86 23.35
C LEU A 77 31.72 11.50 23.72
N VAL A 78 32.60 11.53 22.75
CA VAL A 78 34.04 11.30 22.91
C VAL A 78 34.74 12.60 22.62
N PHE A 79 35.64 13.00 23.46
CA PHE A 79 36.36 14.29 23.37
C PHE A 79 37.79 14.13 22.84
N THR A 80 38.30 12.89 22.82
CA THR A 80 39.63 12.57 22.30
C THR A 80 39.57 11.48 21.23
N ARG A 81 40.57 11.49 20.32
CA ARG A 81 40.67 10.50 19.25
C ARG A 81 41.00 9.10 19.80
N GLU A 82 41.77 9.03 20.87
CA GLU A 82 42.11 7.78 21.55
C GLU A 82 40.88 7.09 22.21
N GLU A 83 39.98 7.89 22.79
CA GLU A 83 38.70 7.37 23.30
C GLU A 83 37.79 6.87 22.18
N ALA A 84 37.81 7.55 21.02
CA ALA A 84 37.04 7.10 19.84
C ALA A 84 37.57 5.78 19.29
N ASP A 85 38.88 5.66 19.12
CA ASP A 85 39.53 4.45 18.60
C ASP A 85 39.38 3.27 19.57
N GLY A 86 39.37 3.50 20.88
CA GLY A 86 39.10 2.50 21.90
C GLY A 86 37.67 1.98 21.90
N LEU A 87 36.69 2.81 21.54
CA LEU A 87 35.29 2.39 21.41
C LEU A 87 35.00 1.63 20.10
N VAL A 88 35.69 2.00 19.03
CA VAL A 88 35.55 1.34 17.71
C VAL A 88 36.16 -0.06 17.77
N SER A 89 37.31 -0.24 18.45
CA SER A 89 37.95 -1.55 18.58
C SER A 89 37.23 -2.51 19.54
N ALA A 90 36.34 -2.01 20.41
CA ALA A 90 35.56 -2.82 21.36
C ALA A 90 34.17 -3.24 20.83
N ALA A 91 33.71 -2.65 19.75
CA ALA A 91 32.47 -3.08 19.10
C ALA A 91 32.77 -4.31 18.24
N PRO A 92 32.05 -5.45 18.41
CA PRO A 92 32.14 -6.51 17.42
C PRO A 92 31.82 -5.90 16.06
N GLU A 93 32.70 -6.08 15.08
CA GLU A 93 32.40 -5.72 13.69
C GLU A 93 31.11 -6.44 13.30
N LYS A 94 29.97 -5.74 13.37
CA LYS A 94 28.81 -6.17 12.64
C LYS A 94 29.21 -6.07 11.18
N LYS A 95 29.46 -7.20 10.55
CA LYS A 95 29.57 -7.26 9.10
C LYS A 95 28.30 -6.61 8.58
N GLU A 96 28.42 -5.42 8.01
CA GLU A 96 27.28 -4.79 7.34
C GLU A 96 26.78 -5.79 6.31
N GLY A 97 25.51 -6.14 6.38
CA GLY A 97 24.90 -7.04 5.44
C GLY A 97 25.06 -6.50 4.02
N GLY A 98 25.41 -7.36 3.09
CA GLY A 98 25.54 -6.97 1.68
C GLY A 98 24.19 -6.52 1.12
N ARG A 99 24.17 -5.42 0.33
CA ARG A 99 22.96 -5.02 -0.41
C ARG A 99 22.52 -6.15 -1.34
N CYS A 100 21.25 -6.49 -1.28
CA CYS A 100 20.65 -7.52 -2.10
C CYS A 100 19.22 -7.14 -2.51
N LYS A 101 18.72 -7.83 -3.50
CA LYS A 101 17.31 -7.78 -3.89
C LYS A 101 16.69 -9.14 -3.62
N LEU A 102 15.74 -9.19 -2.70
CA LEU A 102 14.92 -10.37 -2.48
C LEU A 102 13.83 -10.40 -3.54
N VAL A 103 13.73 -11.48 -4.28
CA VAL A 103 12.80 -11.70 -5.37
C VAL A 103 11.90 -12.88 -5.04
N TYR A 104 10.58 -12.72 -5.17
CA TYR A 104 9.62 -13.81 -5.14
C TYR A 104 9.06 -14.03 -6.53
N THR A 105 9.16 -15.24 -7.04
CA THR A 105 8.90 -15.58 -8.45
C THR A 105 7.52 -16.21 -8.65
N ALA A 106 7.06 -16.26 -9.90
CA ALA A 106 5.76 -16.80 -10.27
C ALA A 106 5.60 -18.32 -10.06
N ASP A 107 6.69 -19.03 -9.76
CA ASP A 107 6.71 -20.43 -9.33
C ASP A 107 6.82 -20.60 -7.80
N ASP A 108 6.44 -19.55 -7.05
CA ASP A 108 6.37 -19.53 -5.58
C ASP A 108 7.72 -19.76 -4.89
N LYS A 109 8.82 -19.19 -5.43
CA LYS A 109 10.16 -19.32 -4.88
C LYS A 109 10.84 -17.99 -4.60
N PHE A 110 11.73 -18.00 -3.63
CA PHE A 110 12.59 -16.87 -3.30
C PHE A 110 13.96 -16.98 -3.96
N LYS A 111 14.50 -15.84 -4.37
CA LYS A 111 15.86 -15.67 -4.84
C LYS A 111 16.49 -14.45 -4.20
N VAL A 112 17.69 -14.60 -3.68
CA VAL A 112 18.48 -13.48 -3.14
C VAL A 112 19.51 -13.10 -4.20
N LEU A 113 19.30 -11.97 -4.87
CA LEU A 113 20.14 -11.48 -5.95
C LEU A 113 21.09 -10.40 -5.44
N THR A 114 22.36 -10.48 -5.83
CA THR A 114 23.38 -9.50 -5.44
C THR A 114 24.14 -8.98 -6.66
N GLY A 115 24.67 -7.75 -6.57
CA GLY A 115 25.53 -7.16 -7.60
C GLY A 115 24.95 -7.25 -9.03
N LYS A 116 25.71 -7.82 -9.96
CA LYS A 116 25.32 -7.93 -11.38
C LYS A 116 24.04 -8.73 -11.64
N GLN A 117 23.61 -9.57 -10.68
CA GLN A 117 22.36 -10.32 -10.83
C GLN A 117 21.12 -9.42 -10.65
N VAL A 118 21.23 -8.34 -9.88
CA VAL A 118 20.19 -7.32 -9.76
C VAL A 118 20.00 -6.59 -11.09
N GLU A 119 21.12 -6.20 -11.75
CA GLU A 119 21.08 -5.58 -13.07
C GLU A 119 20.47 -6.50 -14.15
N ALA A 120 20.56 -7.81 -13.97
CA ALA A 120 19.96 -8.77 -14.89
C ALA A 120 18.44 -8.78 -14.88
N LEU A 121 17.80 -8.34 -13.78
CA LEU A 121 16.34 -8.18 -13.70
C LEU A 121 15.82 -7.04 -14.59
N GLU A 122 16.64 -6.01 -14.80
CA GLU A 122 16.26 -4.80 -15.54
C GLU A 122 16.40 -4.98 -17.06
N LYS A 123 17.04 -6.07 -17.50
CA LYS A 123 17.21 -6.34 -18.92
C LYS A 123 15.92 -6.90 -19.53
N PRO A 124 15.58 -6.47 -20.77
CA PRO A 124 14.48 -7.09 -21.51
C PRO A 124 14.76 -8.60 -21.62
N LEU A 125 13.75 -9.38 -21.34
CA LEU A 125 13.82 -10.81 -21.54
C LEU A 125 13.32 -11.06 -22.97
N ASP A 126 14.19 -11.49 -23.87
CA ASP A 126 13.81 -11.82 -25.25
C ASP A 126 13.19 -13.22 -25.30
N GLY A 127 11.89 -13.28 -25.63
CA GLY A 127 11.19 -14.54 -25.88
C GLY A 127 10.20 -15.00 -24.80
N LEU A 128 9.70 -16.22 -24.95
CA LEU A 128 8.79 -16.86 -23.99
C LEU A 128 9.54 -17.30 -22.73
N PHE A 129 9.09 -16.85 -21.58
CA PHE A 129 9.78 -17.05 -20.31
C PHE A 129 9.21 -18.23 -19.54
N LYS A 130 10.08 -18.81 -18.73
CA LYS A 130 9.66 -19.75 -17.70
C LYS A 130 9.20 -18.96 -16.46
N PRO A 131 8.14 -19.41 -15.75
CA PRO A 131 7.64 -18.74 -14.54
C PRO A 131 8.72 -18.48 -13.47
N GLN A 132 9.72 -19.35 -13.38
CA GLN A 132 10.87 -19.21 -12.47
C GLN A 132 11.76 -17.98 -12.72
N LEU A 133 11.62 -17.33 -13.88
CA LEU A 133 12.37 -16.12 -14.25
C LEU A 133 11.52 -14.84 -14.02
N VAL A 134 10.23 -14.99 -13.74
CA VAL A 134 9.32 -13.86 -13.57
C VAL A 134 9.24 -13.49 -12.09
N ALA A 135 9.81 -12.34 -11.74
CA ALA A 135 9.64 -11.76 -10.42
C ALA A 135 8.24 -11.14 -10.31
N ILE A 136 7.46 -11.58 -9.36
CA ILE A 136 6.13 -11.00 -9.06
C ILE A 136 6.18 -10.07 -7.85
N LYS A 137 7.18 -10.21 -6.98
CA LYS A 137 7.47 -9.29 -5.88
C LYS A 137 8.97 -9.11 -5.74
N THR A 138 9.40 -7.90 -5.47
CA THR A 138 10.80 -7.57 -5.20
C THR A 138 10.89 -6.69 -3.95
N LEU A 139 11.97 -6.86 -3.20
CA LEU A 139 12.29 -6.03 -2.06
C LEU A 139 13.80 -5.73 -2.08
N ASP A 140 14.14 -4.45 -2.18
CA ASP A 140 15.52 -3.98 -2.00
C ASP A 140 15.84 -3.97 -0.50
N THR A 141 16.86 -4.70 -0.09
CA THR A 141 17.18 -4.91 1.32
C THR A 141 18.68 -5.19 1.52
N VAL A 142 19.07 -5.46 2.74
CA VAL A 142 20.39 -5.94 3.13
C VAL A 142 20.26 -7.27 3.84
N THR A 143 21.26 -8.15 3.68
CA THR A 143 21.19 -9.53 4.15
C THR A 143 21.05 -9.69 5.67
N ASP A 144 21.34 -8.66 6.46
CA ASP A 144 21.22 -8.65 7.93
C ASP A 144 19.88 -8.13 8.46
N LYS A 145 18.95 -7.78 7.56
CA LYS A 145 17.61 -7.29 7.94
C LYS A 145 16.61 -8.41 8.11
N ARG A 146 15.64 -8.16 8.99
CA ARG A 146 14.50 -9.06 9.16
C ARG A 146 13.46 -8.77 8.08
N ILE A 147 13.00 -9.80 7.42
CA ILE A 147 11.97 -9.71 6.39
C ILE A 147 10.68 -10.34 6.93
N PHE A 148 9.58 -9.61 6.88
CA PHE A 148 8.25 -10.15 7.17
C PHE A 148 7.58 -10.55 5.86
N ALA A 149 7.28 -11.84 5.73
CA ALA A 149 6.52 -12.40 4.62
C ALA A 149 5.09 -12.71 5.07
N PHE A 150 4.13 -11.94 4.59
CA PHE A 150 2.72 -12.19 4.80
C PHE A 150 2.17 -13.11 3.74
N THR A 151 1.31 -14.06 4.12
CA THR A 151 0.87 -15.14 3.25
C THR A 151 -0.64 -15.13 3.01
N ASN A 152 -1.05 -15.84 1.97
CA ASN A 152 -2.48 -16.03 1.63
C ASN A 152 -3.27 -16.74 2.74
N TYR A 153 -2.62 -17.52 3.60
CA TYR A 153 -3.25 -18.19 4.75
C TYR A 153 -3.39 -17.28 5.98
N GLY A 154 -2.98 -16.00 5.83
CA GLY A 154 -3.09 -15.01 6.91
C GLY A 154 -2.02 -15.14 7.98
N ASN A 155 -0.92 -15.80 7.68
CA ASN A 155 0.25 -15.91 8.54
C ASN A 155 1.31 -14.85 8.18
N CYS A 156 2.22 -14.60 9.11
CA CYS A 156 3.44 -13.84 8.91
C CYS A 156 4.62 -14.72 9.30
N HIS A 157 5.60 -14.83 8.42
CA HIS A 157 6.87 -15.51 8.66
C HIS A 157 8.00 -14.48 8.66
N LYS A 158 8.84 -14.53 9.68
CA LYS A 158 10.08 -13.76 9.74
C LYS A 158 11.16 -14.55 9.02
N LEU A 159 11.59 -14.04 7.88
CA LEU A 159 12.61 -14.69 7.06
C LEU A 159 13.99 -14.16 7.43
N ASP A 160 14.93 -15.07 7.60
CA ASP A 160 16.36 -14.78 7.68
C ASP A 160 17.00 -15.09 6.32
N ILE A 161 17.59 -14.07 5.70
CA ILE A 161 18.27 -14.17 4.40
C ILE A 161 19.78 -13.93 4.51
N SER A 162 20.32 -14.00 5.73
CA SER A 162 21.74 -13.72 5.99
C SER A 162 22.68 -14.85 5.56
N GLU A 163 22.16 -16.05 5.31
CA GLU A 163 22.97 -17.19 4.89
C GLU A 163 23.57 -16.95 3.49
N PRO A 164 24.92 -17.05 3.34
CA PRO A 164 25.60 -16.79 2.06
C PRO A 164 25.13 -17.71 0.92
N ASP A 165 24.70 -18.92 1.25
CA ASP A 165 24.28 -19.93 0.28
C ASP A 165 22.91 -19.61 -0.36
N LEU A 166 22.17 -18.63 0.18
CA LEU A 166 20.92 -18.14 -0.42
C LEU A 166 21.16 -17.21 -1.61
N ALA A 167 22.36 -16.64 -1.75
CA ALA A 167 22.71 -15.82 -2.91
C ALA A 167 22.79 -16.69 -4.17
N CYS A 168 21.95 -16.37 -5.16
CA CYS A 168 21.82 -17.19 -6.36
C CYS A 168 21.76 -16.34 -7.63
N LYS A 169 21.79 -17.00 -8.79
CA LYS A 169 21.54 -16.37 -10.09
C LYS A 169 20.04 -16.34 -10.37
N LEU A 170 19.60 -15.42 -11.22
CA LEU A 170 18.22 -15.36 -11.65
C LEU A 170 17.74 -16.68 -12.31
N SER A 171 18.64 -17.38 -13.00
CA SER A 171 18.37 -18.68 -13.65
C SER A 171 18.21 -19.85 -12.70
N ASP A 172 18.69 -19.74 -11.45
CA ASP A 172 18.67 -20.83 -10.49
C ASP A 172 17.25 -21.08 -9.98
N SER A 173 17.00 -22.24 -9.39
CA SER A 173 15.65 -22.64 -8.98
C SER A 173 15.11 -21.81 -7.80
N GLY A 174 16.00 -21.20 -7.00
CA GLY A 174 15.61 -20.51 -5.77
C GLY A 174 15.15 -21.46 -4.66
N VAL A 175 14.67 -20.90 -3.54
CA VAL A 175 14.22 -21.62 -2.34
C VAL A 175 12.74 -21.38 -2.08
N THR A 176 12.05 -22.34 -1.50
CA THR A 176 10.64 -22.26 -1.15
C THR A 176 10.45 -21.55 0.19
N LEU A 177 9.22 -21.05 0.46
CA LEU A 177 8.87 -20.50 1.77
C LEU A 177 9.12 -21.51 2.90
N LYS A 178 8.86 -22.81 2.65
CA LYS A 178 9.05 -23.88 3.63
C LYS A 178 10.51 -24.14 3.98
N GLU A 179 11.42 -23.89 3.04
CA GLU A 179 12.87 -23.98 3.29
C GLU A 179 13.37 -22.81 4.14
N LEU A 180 12.79 -21.62 3.98
CA LEU A 180 13.10 -20.41 4.77
C LEU A 180 12.38 -20.38 6.12
N SER A 181 11.18 -20.96 6.20
CA SER A 181 10.37 -21.01 7.43
C SER A 181 9.78 -22.40 7.60
N LYS A 182 10.23 -23.13 8.62
CA LYS A 182 9.80 -24.52 8.90
C LYS A 182 8.32 -24.63 9.22
N ASP A 183 7.73 -23.56 9.74
CA ASP A 183 6.31 -23.50 10.12
C ASP A 183 5.38 -23.23 8.95
N ALA A 184 5.92 -22.91 7.76
CA ALA A 184 5.11 -22.66 6.58
C ALA A 184 4.37 -23.92 6.10
N GLU A 185 3.10 -23.73 5.73
CA GLU A 185 2.22 -24.81 5.30
C GLU A 185 2.39 -25.11 3.80
N THR A 186 1.98 -26.32 3.40
CA THR A 186 2.02 -26.69 1.96
C THR A 186 0.93 -25.88 1.21
N GLY A 187 1.34 -25.23 0.10
CA GLY A 187 0.45 -24.38 -0.68
C GLY A 187 0.34 -22.94 -0.20
N GLU A 188 1.03 -22.59 0.88
CA GLU A 188 1.11 -21.23 1.38
C GLU A 188 1.94 -20.34 0.44
N LYS A 189 1.38 -19.20 0.04
CA LYS A 189 1.97 -18.26 -0.93
C LYS A 189 2.17 -16.90 -0.31
N VAL A 190 3.24 -16.24 -0.70
CA VAL A 190 3.56 -14.89 -0.22
C VAL A 190 2.75 -13.84 -0.96
N VAL A 191 2.04 -13.01 -0.21
CA VAL A 191 1.24 -11.89 -0.73
C VAL A 191 1.89 -10.52 -0.53
N ALA A 192 2.76 -10.38 0.49
CA ALA A 192 3.53 -9.15 0.70
C ALA A 192 4.83 -9.43 1.44
N LEU A 193 5.83 -8.58 1.18
CA LEU A 193 7.16 -8.60 1.80
C LEU A 193 7.46 -7.21 2.36
N PHE A 194 7.92 -7.13 3.60
CA PHE A 194 8.33 -5.88 4.24
C PHE A 194 9.67 -6.07 4.95
N GLU A 195 10.58 -5.11 4.77
CA GLU A 195 11.78 -5.01 5.57
C GLU A 195 11.46 -4.38 6.92
N ILE A 196 11.90 -5.01 8.00
CA ILE A 196 11.72 -4.51 9.36
C ILE A 196 13.08 -4.13 9.93
N GLY A 197 13.21 -2.87 10.32
CA GLY A 197 14.40 -2.34 10.99
C GLY A 197 14.55 -2.84 12.44
N GLU A 198 15.32 -2.12 13.24
CA GLU A 198 15.47 -2.43 14.69
C GLU A 198 14.16 -2.26 15.45
N HIS A 199 13.30 -1.35 15.00
CA HIS A 199 11.99 -1.07 15.56
C HIS A 199 10.91 -1.31 14.52
N MET A 200 9.69 -1.65 14.98
CA MET A 200 8.53 -1.76 14.12
C MET A 200 8.22 -0.39 13.49
N PRO A 201 7.78 -0.35 12.22
CA PRO A 201 7.32 0.88 11.58
C PRO A 201 6.16 1.53 12.35
N TYR A 202 6.00 2.83 12.19
CA TYR A 202 4.78 3.53 12.62
C TYR A 202 3.68 3.36 11.58
N GLY A 203 2.43 3.45 12.01
CA GLY A 203 1.27 3.36 11.14
C GLY A 203 0.62 1.99 11.18
N SER A 204 -0.15 1.69 10.16
CA SER A 204 -1.00 0.50 10.11
C SER A 204 -0.79 -0.28 8.82
N LEU A 205 -1.13 -1.56 8.86
CA LEU A 205 -1.28 -2.44 7.70
C LEU A 205 -2.75 -2.61 7.34
N LEU A 206 -3.01 -2.66 6.05
CA LEU A 206 -4.29 -3.05 5.47
C LEU A 206 -4.17 -4.45 4.87
N PHE A 207 -5.04 -5.36 5.30
CA PHE A 207 -5.18 -6.71 4.77
C PHE A 207 -6.44 -6.77 3.91
N PHE A 208 -6.31 -7.38 2.75
CA PHE A 208 -7.38 -7.57 1.79
C PHE A 208 -7.61 -9.04 1.55
N THR A 209 -8.88 -9.50 1.61
CA THR A 209 -9.19 -10.91 1.43
C THR A 209 -10.04 -11.19 0.20
N LYS A 210 -9.99 -12.42 -0.27
CA LYS A 210 -10.74 -12.94 -1.42
C LYS A 210 -12.26 -12.86 -1.24
N LYS A 211 -12.74 -13.03 0.00
CA LYS A 211 -14.16 -12.84 0.37
C LYS A 211 -14.53 -11.38 0.67
N GLY A 212 -13.65 -10.43 0.30
CA GLY A 212 -13.93 -9.00 0.35
C GLY A 212 -13.87 -8.39 1.73
N MET A 213 -13.13 -9.00 2.67
CA MET A 213 -12.86 -8.40 3.97
C MET A 213 -11.68 -7.43 3.85
N ILE A 214 -11.74 -6.36 4.64
CA ILE A 214 -10.68 -5.38 4.82
C ILE A 214 -10.38 -5.29 6.30
N LYS A 215 -9.11 -5.38 6.66
CA LYS A 215 -8.66 -5.25 8.05
C LYS A 215 -7.56 -4.21 8.12
N LYS A 216 -7.69 -3.26 9.03
CA LYS A 216 -6.66 -2.30 9.39
C LYS A 216 -6.11 -2.66 10.77
N THR A 217 -4.79 -2.74 10.91
CA THR A 217 -4.11 -3.11 12.17
C THR A 217 -2.81 -2.35 12.30
N ASP A 218 -2.52 -1.84 13.49
CA ASP A 218 -1.27 -1.12 13.73
C ASP A 218 -0.06 -2.05 13.65
N TRP A 219 1.07 -1.54 13.12
CA TRP A 219 2.31 -2.29 13.03
C TRP A 219 2.80 -2.85 14.36
N ALA A 220 2.57 -2.15 15.47
CA ALA A 220 2.95 -2.58 16.82
C ALA A 220 2.35 -3.95 17.22
N GLU A 221 1.18 -4.32 16.68
CA GLU A 221 0.53 -5.62 16.93
C GLU A 221 1.34 -6.80 16.35
N TYR A 222 2.28 -6.54 15.43
CA TYR A 222 3.12 -7.54 14.76
C TYR A 222 4.51 -7.70 15.41
N GLU A 223 4.80 -6.99 16.50
CA GLU A 223 6.00 -7.20 17.32
C GLU A 223 5.86 -8.47 18.15
N GLN A 224 5.99 -9.60 17.50
CA GLN A 224 5.84 -10.92 18.12
C GLN A 224 7.21 -11.56 18.41
N ARG A 225 7.31 -12.40 19.45
CA ARG A 225 8.55 -13.14 19.76
C ARG A 225 8.78 -14.32 18.83
N LYS A 226 7.70 -14.94 18.33
CA LYS A 226 7.75 -16.09 17.43
C LYS A 226 8.18 -15.66 16.02
N ASP A 227 8.87 -16.52 15.31
CA ASP A 227 9.26 -16.29 13.92
C ASP A 227 8.10 -16.53 12.95
N SER A 228 7.12 -17.33 13.34
CA SER A 228 5.90 -17.54 12.57
C SER A 228 4.68 -17.33 13.47
N PHE A 229 3.70 -16.57 12.99
CA PHE A 229 2.50 -16.26 13.74
C PHE A 229 1.34 -15.88 12.83
N GLN A 230 0.13 -16.05 13.31
CA GLN A 230 -1.08 -15.60 12.62
C GLN A 230 -1.15 -14.07 12.60
N ALA A 231 -1.24 -13.50 11.40
CA ALA A 231 -1.31 -12.06 11.16
C ALA A 231 -2.76 -11.54 11.05
N VAL A 232 -3.67 -12.36 10.56
CA VAL A 232 -5.10 -12.05 10.44
C VAL A 232 -5.92 -13.32 10.65
N LYS A 233 -7.09 -13.20 11.27
CA LYS A 233 -8.04 -14.31 11.34
C LYS A 233 -8.82 -14.35 10.04
N LEU A 234 -8.75 -15.45 9.32
CA LEU A 234 -9.55 -15.69 8.11
C LEU A 234 -10.87 -16.39 8.48
N ASN A 235 -11.91 -16.08 7.71
CA ASN A 235 -13.13 -16.86 7.69
C ASN A 235 -12.89 -18.19 6.93
N GLU A 236 -13.82 -19.11 7.06
CA GLU A 236 -13.76 -20.39 6.31
C GLU A 236 -13.59 -20.15 4.82
N GLU A 237 -12.69 -20.88 4.20
CA GLU A 237 -12.36 -20.80 2.75
C GLU A 237 -12.02 -19.38 2.25
N ASP A 238 -11.50 -18.50 3.12
CA ASP A 238 -11.01 -17.17 2.73
C ASP A 238 -9.50 -17.18 2.60
N GLU A 239 -8.96 -16.28 1.80
CA GLU A 239 -7.54 -16.09 1.58
C GLU A 239 -7.19 -14.61 1.59
N VAL A 240 -6.01 -14.26 2.10
CA VAL A 240 -5.44 -12.92 1.91
C VAL A 240 -4.96 -12.81 0.47
N ILE A 241 -5.37 -11.76 -0.21
CA ILE A 241 -4.95 -11.46 -1.59
C ILE A 241 -3.97 -10.29 -1.67
N GLY A 242 -3.84 -9.50 -0.61
CA GLY A 242 -2.92 -8.37 -0.54
C GLY A 242 -2.75 -7.86 0.87
N VAL A 243 -1.56 -7.30 1.14
CA VAL A 243 -1.25 -6.54 2.36
C VAL A 243 -0.50 -5.30 1.94
N GLU A 244 -0.92 -4.13 2.41
CA GLU A 244 -0.33 -2.83 2.10
C GLU A 244 -0.13 -2.01 3.38
N GLU A 245 0.86 -1.13 3.38
CA GLU A 245 0.99 -0.11 4.41
C GLU A 245 -0.05 0.99 4.19
N ASP A 246 -0.67 1.45 5.25
CA ASP A 246 -1.52 2.63 5.20
C ASP A 246 -0.65 3.87 5.33
N THR A 247 -0.29 4.47 4.20
CA THR A 247 0.56 5.66 4.14
C THR A 247 -0.18 6.93 4.54
N GLY A 248 -1.52 6.90 4.55
CA GLY A 248 -2.36 8.06 4.77
C GLY A 248 -2.51 8.99 3.55
N GLU A 249 -1.88 8.64 2.43
CA GLU A 249 -1.92 9.44 1.19
C GLU A 249 -3.11 9.08 0.29
N GLU A 250 -3.59 7.85 0.39
CA GLU A 250 -4.74 7.36 -0.36
C GLU A 250 -6.01 7.45 0.48
N ASP A 251 -7.08 7.93 -0.14
CA ASP A 251 -8.37 8.13 0.54
C ASP A 251 -9.34 6.97 0.35
N THR A 252 -9.10 6.13 -0.65
CA THR A 252 -10.04 5.08 -1.04
C THR A 252 -9.37 3.74 -1.32
N ILE A 253 -10.18 2.69 -1.34
CA ILE A 253 -9.77 1.33 -1.70
C ILE A 253 -10.60 0.88 -2.90
N MET A 254 -9.91 0.63 -4.00
CA MET A 254 -10.51 0.05 -5.20
C MET A 254 -10.62 -1.46 -5.04
N ILE A 255 -11.81 -1.98 -5.26
CA ILE A 255 -12.13 -3.41 -5.18
C ILE A 255 -12.66 -3.85 -6.54
N VAL A 256 -12.12 -4.95 -7.09
CA VAL A 256 -12.61 -5.56 -8.33
C VAL A 256 -12.88 -7.04 -8.10
N THR A 257 -14.04 -7.53 -8.57
CA THR A 257 -14.44 -8.93 -8.40
C THR A 257 -14.28 -9.75 -9.68
N LYS A 258 -14.30 -11.05 -9.54
CA LYS A 258 -14.27 -12.03 -10.64
C LYS A 258 -15.38 -11.77 -11.66
N GLU A 259 -16.58 -11.40 -11.21
CA GLU A 259 -17.71 -11.11 -12.09
C GLU A 259 -17.65 -9.72 -12.77
N GLY A 260 -16.55 -8.98 -12.59
CA GLY A 260 -16.35 -7.67 -13.23
C GLY A 260 -17.13 -6.53 -12.57
N ILE A 261 -17.40 -6.67 -11.28
CA ILE A 261 -17.95 -5.62 -10.43
C ILE A 261 -16.80 -4.84 -9.78
N CYS A 262 -16.94 -3.54 -9.64
CA CYS A 262 -16.02 -2.73 -8.87
C CYS A 262 -16.74 -1.88 -7.82
N LEU A 263 -16.01 -1.57 -6.76
CA LEU A 263 -16.40 -0.61 -5.72
C LEU A 263 -15.16 0.21 -5.35
N ASN A 264 -15.32 1.52 -5.35
CA ASN A 264 -14.34 2.44 -4.79
C ASN A 264 -14.80 2.82 -3.37
N ALA A 265 -14.25 2.14 -2.35
CA ALA A 265 -14.69 2.26 -0.97
C ALA A 265 -13.88 3.34 -0.22
N MET A 266 -14.54 4.19 0.55
CA MET A 266 -13.86 5.16 1.42
C MET A 266 -13.07 4.44 2.51
N LYS A 267 -11.81 4.82 2.70
CA LYS A 267 -10.89 4.22 3.68
C LYS A 267 -11.23 4.60 5.13
N ASP A 268 -11.76 5.79 5.35
CA ASP A 268 -12.16 6.29 6.68
C ASP A 268 -13.22 5.44 7.39
N ASP A 269 -13.99 4.68 6.62
CA ASP A 269 -14.99 3.74 7.14
C ASP A 269 -14.37 2.46 7.75
N ILE A 270 -13.03 2.30 7.73
CA ILE A 270 -12.34 1.08 8.16
C ILE A 270 -11.71 1.29 9.55
N PRO A 271 -12.26 0.65 10.60
CA PRO A 271 -11.73 0.79 11.94
C PRO A 271 -10.41 0.04 12.10
N THR A 272 -9.49 0.60 12.89
CA THR A 272 -8.30 -0.11 13.36
C THR A 272 -8.71 -1.22 14.33
N GLN A 273 -8.16 -2.42 14.16
CA GLN A 273 -8.49 -3.62 14.93
C GLN A 273 -7.22 -4.36 15.37
N GLY A 274 -7.31 -5.14 16.41
CA GLY A 274 -6.21 -5.99 16.87
C GLY A 274 -5.83 -7.09 15.85
N ARG A 275 -4.64 -7.64 16.01
CA ARG A 275 -4.02 -8.61 15.09
C ARG A 275 -4.89 -9.81 14.75
N ILE A 276 -5.58 -10.41 15.72
CA ILE A 276 -6.40 -11.63 15.54
C ILE A 276 -7.88 -11.28 15.29
N SER A 277 -8.15 -10.29 14.45
CA SER A 277 -9.50 -9.97 13.97
C SER A 277 -9.64 -10.34 12.50
N ALA A 278 -10.87 -10.52 12.04
CA ALA A 278 -11.19 -10.83 10.65
C ALA A 278 -11.39 -9.57 9.77
N GLY A 279 -11.42 -8.37 10.37
CA GLY A 279 -11.70 -7.15 9.64
C GLY A 279 -13.20 -6.86 9.47
N VAL A 280 -13.50 -6.02 8.50
CA VAL A 280 -14.85 -5.58 8.13
C VAL A 280 -15.13 -5.89 6.66
N ARG A 281 -16.40 -6.05 6.29
CA ARG A 281 -16.78 -6.27 4.90
C ARG A 281 -16.54 -5.02 4.08
N GLY A 282 -15.74 -5.14 3.01
CA GLY A 282 -15.46 -4.07 2.05
C GLY A 282 -16.53 -3.95 0.98
N ILE A 283 -16.93 -5.05 0.38
CA ILE A 283 -17.92 -5.12 -0.70
C ILE A 283 -19.00 -6.17 -0.39
N MET A 284 -20.19 -5.99 -0.97
CA MET A 284 -21.27 -6.98 -0.94
C MET A 284 -21.13 -7.87 -2.18
N LEU A 285 -20.51 -9.05 -2.01
CA LEU A 285 -20.36 -10.04 -3.07
C LEU A 285 -21.67 -10.72 -3.40
N ARG A 286 -21.81 -11.17 -4.64
CA ARG A 286 -22.85 -12.10 -5.11
C ARG A 286 -22.45 -13.54 -4.75
N ASP A 287 -23.39 -14.45 -4.90
CA ASP A 287 -23.13 -15.89 -4.73
C ASP A 287 -22.07 -16.33 -5.76
N ASN A 288 -21.07 -17.08 -5.32
CA ASN A 288 -19.94 -17.57 -6.11
C ASN A 288 -18.99 -16.50 -6.70
N ASP A 289 -19.19 -15.21 -6.38
CA ASP A 289 -18.24 -14.15 -6.73
C ASP A 289 -17.16 -14.01 -5.65
N TYR A 290 -16.00 -13.52 -6.03
CA TYR A 290 -14.90 -13.22 -5.11
C TYR A 290 -14.06 -12.06 -5.62
N VAL A 291 -13.31 -11.45 -4.72
CA VAL A 291 -12.41 -10.34 -5.05
C VAL A 291 -11.14 -10.87 -5.69
N VAL A 292 -10.77 -10.30 -6.83
CA VAL A 292 -9.53 -10.60 -7.56
C VAL A 292 -8.49 -9.50 -7.39
N PHE A 293 -8.92 -8.29 -6.99
CA PHE A 293 -8.04 -7.15 -6.79
C PHE A 293 -8.61 -6.23 -5.72
N MET A 294 -7.74 -5.80 -4.82
CA MET A 294 -8.05 -4.77 -3.83
C MET A 294 -6.78 -4.00 -3.53
N LYS A 295 -6.84 -2.66 -3.62
CA LYS A 295 -5.69 -1.77 -3.45
C LYS A 295 -6.12 -0.40 -3.01
N GLN A 296 -5.30 0.24 -2.16
CA GLN A 296 -5.42 1.67 -1.86
C GLN A 296 -5.12 2.48 -3.12
N ILE A 297 -5.92 3.51 -3.39
CA ILE A 297 -5.73 4.41 -4.52
C ILE A 297 -6.01 5.86 -4.13
N ASN A 298 -5.37 6.80 -4.83
CA ASN A 298 -5.61 8.24 -4.75
C ASN A 298 -6.53 8.77 -5.87
N GLY A 299 -7.01 7.90 -6.76
CA GLY A 299 -7.90 8.26 -7.88
C GLY A 299 -7.20 8.81 -9.13
N GLU A 300 -5.89 8.99 -9.11
CA GLU A 300 -5.12 9.60 -10.21
C GLU A 300 -4.61 8.59 -11.26
N GLY A 301 -5.10 7.38 -11.28
CA GLY A 301 -4.58 6.34 -12.16
C GLY A 301 -5.66 5.67 -12.99
N GLU A 302 -5.32 4.50 -13.49
CA GLU A 302 -6.16 3.65 -14.30
C GLU A 302 -6.19 2.23 -13.75
N ILE A 303 -7.29 1.53 -13.97
CA ILE A 303 -7.43 0.12 -13.64
C ILE A 303 -7.29 -0.69 -14.92
N VAL A 304 -6.24 -1.48 -15.01
CA VAL A 304 -6.05 -2.48 -16.06
C VAL A 304 -6.71 -3.77 -15.62
N ILE A 305 -7.59 -4.31 -16.44
CA ILE A 305 -8.35 -5.54 -16.20
C ILE A 305 -7.91 -6.58 -17.23
N ALA A 306 -7.60 -7.78 -16.76
CA ALA A 306 -7.32 -8.94 -17.59
C ALA A 306 -8.38 -10.02 -17.34
N THR A 307 -8.90 -10.63 -18.42
CA THR A 307 -9.85 -11.74 -18.35
C THR A 307 -9.16 -13.07 -18.61
N ASP A 308 -9.77 -14.15 -18.17
CA ASP A 308 -9.32 -15.53 -18.42
C ASP A 308 -9.32 -15.94 -19.90
N GLU A 309 -10.06 -15.19 -20.74
CA GLU A 309 -10.01 -15.32 -22.20
C GLU A 309 -8.79 -14.63 -22.86
N GLY A 310 -7.91 -13.99 -22.11
CA GLY A 310 -6.79 -13.20 -22.64
C GLY A 310 -7.22 -11.89 -23.29
N LYS A 311 -8.25 -11.27 -22.78
CA LYS A 311 -8.71 -9.95 -23.17
C LYS A 311 -8.38 -8.94 -22.08
N PHE A 312 -8.04 -7.74 -22.52
CA PHE A 312 -7.57 -6.67 -21.64
C PHE A 312 -8.40 -5.41 -21.82
N LYS A 313 -8.46 -4.62 -20.78
CA LYS A 313 -9.16 -3.34 -20.76
C LYS A 313 -8.53 -2.42 -19.73
N ARG A 314 -8.50 -1.13 -20.03
CA ARG A 314 -8.07 -0.08 -19.12
C ARG A 314 -9.23 0.88 -18.86
N VAL A 315 -9.43 1.25 -17.61
CA VAL A 315 -10.50 2.18 -17.18
C VAL A 315 -9.90 3.25 -16.29
N ILE A 316 -10.25 4.51 -16.54
CA ILE A 316 -9.80 5.63 -15.72
C ILE A 316 -10.43 5.51 -14.32
N SER A 317 -9.61 5.47 -13.27
CA SER A 317 -10.07 5.28 -11.89
C SER A 317 -10.94 6.41 -11.36
N ALA A 318 -10.64 7.66 -11.77
CA ALA A 318 -11.41 8.84 -11.40
C ALA A 318 -12.89 8.80 -11.86
N LEU A 319 -13.23 7.96 -12.85
CA LEU A 319 -14.63 7.76 -13.27
C LEU A 319 -15.43 6.84 -12.35
N ILE A 320 -14.78 6.23 -11.35
CA ILE A 320 -15.41 5.33 -10.38
C ILE A 320 -15.55 6.09 -9.07
N GLU A 321 -16.74 6.67 -8.87
CA GLU A 321 -17.00 7.53 -7.71
C GLU A 321 -16.79 6.80 -6.37
N PRO A 322 -16.15 7.44 -5.38
CA PRO A 322 -16.03 6.91 -4.03
C PRO A 322 -17.40 6.71 -3.37
N SER A 323 -17.53 5.66 -2.61
CA SER A 323 -18.75 5.36 -1.87
C SER A 323 -18.44 4.70 -0.53
N LYS A 324 -19.45 4.57 0.33
CA LYS A 324 -19.30 3.79 1.56
C LYS A 324 -19.00 2.32 1.23
N ARG A 325 -18.20 1.67 2.08
CA ARG A 325 -17.97 0.21 2.01
C ARG A 325 -19.27 -0.59 2.10
N TYR A 326 -19.19 -1.89 1.80
CA TYR A 326 -20.29 -2.86 1.86
C TYR A 326 -21.49 -2.46 0.97
N ARG A 327 -21.19 -2.06 -0.26
CA ARG A 327 -22.15 -1.84 -1.34
C ARG A 327 -21.97 -2.91 -2.42
N LYS A 328 -22.98 -3.06 -3.31
CA LYS A 328 -22.96 -4.02 -4.43
C LYS A 328 -21.93 -3.66 -5.51
N GLY A 329 -21.48 -2.41 -5.54
CA GLY A 329 -20.60 -1.91 -6.60
C GLY A 329 -21.30 -1.76 -7.96
N ASN A 330 -20.49 -1.41 -8.97
CA ASN A 330 -20.90 -1.16 -10.35
C ASN A 330 -20.14 -2.08 -11.31
N ILE A 331 -20.67 -2.29 -12.52
CA ILE A 331 -19.98 -3.05 -13.57
C ILE A 331 -18.77 -2.23 -14.03
N ILE A 332 -17.57 -2.80 -13.95
CA ILE A 332 -16.35 -2.21 -14.51
C ILE A 332 -15.99 -2.85 -15.87
N VAL A 333 -16.43 -4.07 -16.12
CA VAL A 333 -16.26 -4.78 -17.38
C VAL A 333 -17.44 -5.70 -17.64
N SER A 334 -18.04 -5.65 -18.84
CA SER A 334 -19.05 -6.62 -19.26
C SER A 334 -18.37 -7.90 -19.73
N LEU A 335 -18.70 -9.00 -19.08
CA LEU A 335 -18.18 -10.33 -19.40
C LEU A 335 -19.14 -11.10 -20.33
N LYS A 336 -18.61 -12.06 -21.08
CA LYS A 336 -19.40 -13.07 -21.76
C LYS A 336 -19.78 -14.16 -20.75
N GLU A 337 -20.78 -14.95 -21.09
CA GLU A 337 -21.14 -16.14 -20.32
C GLU A 337 -19.95 -17.10 -20.19
N GLY A 338 -19.64 -17.50 -18.96
CA GLY A 338 -18.48 -18.34 -18.62
C GLY A 338 -17.14 -17.65 -18.55
N ALA A 339 -17.03 -16.36 -18.92
CA ALA A 339 -15.79 -15.58 -18.78
C ALA A 339 -15.71 -14.93 -17.39
N SER A 340 -14.49 -14.70 -16.93
CA SER A 340 -14.21 -14.09 -15.64
C SER A 340 -13.07 -13.07 -15.70
N VAL A 341 -13.08 -12.11 -14.77
CA VAL A 341 -11.89 -11.30 -14.50
C VAL A 341 -10.89 -12.17 -13.76
N LEU A 342 -9.71 -12.26 -14.32
CA LEU A 342 -8.61 -13.02 -13.74
C LEU A 342 -7.77 -12.17 -12.80
N SER A 343 -7.49 -10.92 -13.19
CA SER A 343 -6.64 -10.00 -12.47
C SER A 343 -7.00 -8.55 -12.81
N ALA A 344 -6.72 -7.65 -11.89
CA ALA A 344 -6.69 -6.24 -12.15
C ALA A 344 -5.41 -5.62 -11.56
N SER A 345 -5.04 -4.44 -12.05
CA SER A 345 -3.86 -3.70 -11.60
C SER A 345 -4.14 -2.22 -11.63
N TYR A 346 -3.65 -1.48 -10.63
CA TYR A 346 -3.71 -0.02 -10.61
C TYR A 346 -2.43 0.57 -11.20
N VAL A 347 -2.58 1.49 -12.13
CA VAL A 347 -1.51 2.06 -12.95
C VAL A 347 -1.55 3.57 -12.82
N THR A 348 -0.53 4.15 -12.23
CA THR A 348 -0.27 5.59 -12.20
C THR A 348 0.80 5.98 -13.21
N GLU A 349 1.81 5.12 -13.40
CA GLU A 349 2.82 5.20 -14.45
C GLU A 349 2.84 3.88 -15.23
N PRO A 350 3.15 3.91 -16.54
CA PRO A 350 3.23 2.69 -17.33
C PRO A 350 4.23 1.68 -16.78
N TYR A 351 3.87 0.40 -16.81
CA TYR A 351 4.76 -0.71 -16.46
C TYR A 351 4.39 -1.98 -17.23
N MET A 352 5.28 -2.97 -17.14
CA MET A 352 5.10 -4.25 -17.81
C MET A 352 4.29 -5.23 -16.95
N LEU A 353 3.43 -6.00 -17.60
CA LEU A 353 2.69 -7.11 -17.05
C LEU A 353 3.29 -8.42 -17.57
N ALA A 354 3.54 -9.37 -16.68
CA ALA A 354 3.80 -10.76 -17.05
C ALA A 354 2.44 -11.47 -17.23
N VAL A 355 2.17 -11.96 -18.41
CA VAL A 355 0.96 -12.70 -18.75
C VAL A 355 1.33 -14.17 -18.92
N VAL A 356 0.86 -15.02 -18.03
CA VAL A 356 1.11 -16.46 -18.05
C VAL A 356 -0.06 -17.16 -18.74
N SER A 357 0.20 -17.84 -19.85
CA SER A 357 -0.79 -18.62 -20.56
C SER A 357 -1.09 -19.96 -19.86
N LYS A 358 -2.20 -20.62 -20.18
CA LYS A 358 -2.49 -21.98 -19.69
C LYS A 358 -1.43 -23.01 -20.12
N ARG A 359 -0.60 -22.69 -21.12
CA ARG A 359 0.54 -23.52 -21.55
C ARG A 359 1.79 -23.28 -20.72
N LYS A 360 1.71 -22.43 -19.67
CA LYS A 360 2.85 -22.01 -18.85
C LYS A 360 3.91 -21.18 -19.60
N GLU A 361 3.53 -20.58 -20.69
CA GLU A 361 4.34 -19.64 -21.43
C GLU A 361 4.07 -18.22 -20.89
N VAL A 362 5.12 -17.43 -20.76
CA VAL A 362 5.02 -16.06 -20.20
C VAL A 362 5.28 -15.06 -21.31
N SER A 363 4.37 -14.13 -21.49
CA SER A 363 4.48 -13.00 -22.42
C SER A 363 4.50 -11.69 -21.64
N GLU A 364 5.22 -10.70 -22.14
CA GLU A 364 5.21 -9.33 -21.60
C GLU A 364 4.15 -8.49 -22.33
N LEU A 365 3.42 -7.69 -21.55
CA LEU A 365 2.45 -6.73 -22.06
C LEU A 365 2.60 -5.40 -21.34
N SER A 366 2.88 -4.31 -22.08
CA SER A 366 2.85 -2.97 -21.50
C SER A 366 1.42 -2.55 -21.17
N THR A 367 1.24 -1.92 -20.01
CA THR A 367 -0.07 -1.35 -19.64
C THR A 367 -0.52 -0.26 -20.62
N GLU A 368 0.41 0.44 -21.29
CA GLU A 368 0.10 1.43 -22.33
C GLU A 368 -0.55 0.84 -23.57
N ASP A 369 -0.21 -0.40 -23.91
CA ASP A 369 -0.77 -1.09 -25.08
C ASP A 369 -2.22 -1.56 -24.85
N VAL A 370 -2.74 -1.42 -23.63
CA VAL A 370 -4.13 -1.78 -23.30
C VAL A 370 -5.04 -0.59 -23.57
N SER A 371 -6.08 -0.79 -24.39
CA SER A 371 -7.03 0.27 -24.75
C SER A 371 -7.83 0.78 -23.58
N ILE A 372 -7.96 2.11 -23.46
CA ILE A 372 -8.86 2.77 -22.51
C ILE A 372 -10.30 2.63 -23.02
N LEU A 373 -11.19 2.10 -22.22
CA LEU A 373 -12.60 1.84 -22.57
C LEU A 373 -13.52 2.28 -21.43
N SER A 374 -14.76 2.64 -21.75
CA SER A 374 -15.76 2.98 -20.74
C SER A 374 -16.12 1.77 -19.86
N GLN A 375 -16.60 1.99 -18.64
CA GLN A 375 -16.84 0.94 -17.63
C GLN A 375 -17.70 -0.21 -18.14
N SER A 376 -18.79 0.06 -18.85
CA SER A 376 -19.72 -0.97 -19.36
C SER A 376 -19.21 -1.76 -20.55
N ASN A 377 -18.10 -1.37 -21.17
CA ASN A 377 -17.58 -2.06 -22.35
C ASN A 377 -16.92 -3.40 -22.00
N ARG A 378 -16.88 -4.29 -22.96
CA ARG A 378 -16.13 -5.57 -22.86
C ARG A 378 -14.64 -5.32 -23.03
N ALA A 379 -13.84 -6.16 -22.38
CA ALA A 379 -12.40 -6.23 -22.64
C ALA A 379 -12.13 -6.69 -24.09
N GLN A 380 -11.01 -6.22 -24.67
CA GLN A 380 -10.66 -6.46 -26.07
C GLN A 380 -9.39 -7.32 -26.16
N LYS A 381 -9.21 -7.99 -27.29
CA LYS A 381 -7.96 -8.67 -27.62
C LYS A 381 -6.86 -7.63 -27.79
N ASN A 382 -5.68 -7.90 -27.22
CA ASN A 382 -4.51 -7.08 -27.44
C ASN A 382 -3.71 -7.60 -28.64
N ALA A 383 -3.22 -6.70 -29.49
CA ALA A 383 -2.47 -7.07 -30.69
C ALA A 383 -1.14 -7.76 -30.37
N ARG A 384 -0.52 -7.43 -29.22
CA ARG A 384 0.75 -8.01 -28.77
C ARG A 384 0.59 -9.35 -28.03
N TYR A 385 -0.59 -9.61 -27.43
CA TYR A 385 -0.88 -10.89 -26.78
C TYR A 385 -1.74 -11.75 -27.70
N LYS A 386 -1.16 -12.82 -28.27
CA LYS A 386 -1.81 -13.68 -29.28
C LYS A 386 -2.27 -15.05 -28.74
N GLU A 387 -1.93 -15.39 -27.52
CA GLU A 387 -2.01 -16.78 -27.03
C GLU A 387 -3.37 -17.22 -26.46
N GLY A 388 -4.39 -16.45 -26.48
CA GLY A 388 -5.72 -16.91 -26.02
C GLY A 388 -5.88 -16.94 -24.50
N SER A 389 -6.27 -18.09 -23.92
CA SER A 389 -6.60 -18.19 -22.49
C SER A 389 -5.41 -17.98 -21.56
N VAL A 390 -5.61 -17.15 -20.52
CA VAL A 390 -4.60 -16.76 -19.53
C VAL A 390 -4.84 -17.53 -18.23
N GLU A 391 -3.77 -17.86 -17.53
CA GLU A 391 -3.78 -18.47 -16.19
C GLU A 391 -3.50 -17.47 -15.09
N ALA A 392 -2.53 -16.55 -15.31
CA ALA A 392 -2.16 -15.53 -14.36
C ALA A 392 -1.67 -14.26 -15.06
N VAL A 393 -1.88 -13.11 -14.42
CA VAL A 393 -1.29 -11.83 -14.82
C VAL A 393 -0.73 -11.17 -13.56
N SER A 394 0.51 -10.77 -13.61
CA SER A 394 1.20 -10.12 -12.49
C SER A 394 1.97 -8.89 -12.96
N PRO A 395 1.99 -7.80 -12.19
CA PRO A 395 2.89 -6.69 -12.45
C PRO A 395 4.34 -7.16 -12.40
N MET A 396 5.17 -6.61 -13.28
CA MET A 396 6.62 -6.82 -13.25
C MET A 396 7.26 -5.62 -12.53
N PRO A 397 7.60 -5.72 -11.24
CA PRO A 397 7.91 -4.56 -10.39
C PRO A 397 9.24 -3.87 -10.73
N TYR A 398 10.01 -4.42 -11.67
CA TYR A 398 11.35 -3.93 -12.03
C TYR A 398 11.44 -3.37 -13.47
N LYS A 399 10.34 -3.41 -14.23
CA LYS A 399 10.33 -2.89 -15.60
C LYS A 399 9.34 -1.74 -15.73
N LYS A 400 9.85 -0.56 -16.10
CA LYS A 400 9.02 0.53 -16.62
C LYS A 400 8.76 0.26 -18.10
N GLY A 401 7.58 0.59 -18.61
CA GLY A 401 7.34 0.66 -20.05
C GLY A 401 8.28 1.73 -20.65
N GLU A 402 8.98 1.42 -21.73
CA GLU A 402 9.72 2.38 -22.55
C GLU A 402 8.79 3.11 -23.50
#